data_773b4983fe79b9c2aaafae3919a02527
#
_entry.id   773b4983fe79b9c2aaafae3919a02527
#
_cell.length_a   1.000
_cell.length_b   1.000
_cell.length_c   1.000
_cell.angle_alpha   90.00
_cell.angle_beta   90.00
_cell.angle_gamma   90.00
#
_symmetry.space_group_name_H-M   'P 1'
#
loop_
_entity.id
_entity.type
_entity.pdbx_description
1 polymer ?
#
loop_
_entity_poly.entity_id
_entity_poly.type
_entity_poly.pdbx_seq_one_letter_code
_entity_poly.pdbx_strand_id
1 'polypeptide(L)'
;MADADLQPKKPKKALKAKTAEGEALLFALAEDRVAIEGVEPEIDGGRFAIKRATGEPLTVSADIFCDGHDKIDAALIYGPANLDPSKWSEARFEFVTNDRWQVTVSFDEPGPYRYSIIAWRDLYATWRDEAKKKRDAGKLTDLELIEARELVKKAGASGRGAKGDQRALAKLLERLEKHAAKGDQDGQYQLMQSEEVTQLLEAAGVRTNLSRYPGSVPVWGDRGRAPFSAWSESFP
;
A
#
# COMPACT_ATOMS: atom_id res chain seq x y z
N MET A 1 60.36 -25.77 26.23
CA MET A 1 60.52 -25.26 24.88
C MET A 1 59.63 -26.07 23.99
N ALA A 2 58.43 -25.59 23.72
CA ALA A 2 57.55 -26.10 22.68
C ALA A 2 56.65 -24.95 22.30
N ASP A 3 56.89 -24.41 21.10
CA ASP A 3 56.05 -23.42 20.45
C ASP A 3 54.69 -24.04 20.11
N ALA A 4 53.63 -23.47 20.65
CA ALA A 4 52.28 -23.82 20.30
C ALA A 4 51.81 -22.94 19.12
N ASP A 5 51.73 -23.59 17.98
CA ASP A 5 51.24 -23.09 16.69
C ASP A 5 49.75 -22.67 16.81
N LEU A 6 49.49 -21.37 16.83
CA LEU A 6 48.17 -20.76 16.83
C LEU A 6 47.67 -20.60 15.39
N GLN A 7 47.07 -21.62 14.85
CA GLN A 7 46.39 -21.51 13.56
C GLN A 7 45.07 -20.71 13.71
N PRO A 8 44.77 -19.74 12.82
CA PRO A 8 43.52 -18.99 12.87
C PRO A 8 42.33 -19.90 12.48
N LYS A 9 41.35 -19.95 13.37
CA LYS A 9 40.08 -20.68 13.14
C LYS A 9 39.37 -20.08 11.91
N LYS A 10 39.08 -20.92 10.90
CA LYS A 10 38.28 -20.58 9.74
C LYS A 10 36.90 -20.03 10.16
N PRO A 11 36.37 -18.98 9.47
CA PRO A 11 35.09 -18.43 9.82
C PRO A 11 33.99 -19.52 9.62
N LYS A 12 33.11 -19.65 10.61
CA LYS A 12 31.97 -20.56 10.55
C LYS A 12 31.11 -20.15 9.35
N LYS A 13 30.86 -21.12 8.44
CA LYS A 13 29.92 -20.96 7.33
C LYS A 13 28.59 -20.39 7.85
N ALA A 14 28.15 -19.27 7.24
CA ALA A 14 26.83 -18.73 7.45
C ALA A 14 25.78 -19.85 7.28
N LEU A 15 24.89 -19.99 8.27
CA LEU A 15 23.82 -20.95 8.28
C LEU A 15 22.88 -20.59 7.12
N LYS A 16 22.95 -21.32 6.02
CA LYS A 16 21.96 -21.23 4.97
C LYS A 16 20.65 -21.77 5.55
N ALA A 17 19.65 -20.91 5.69
CA ALA A 17 18.27 -21.36 5.96
C ALA A 17 17.85 -22.33 4.86
N LYS A 18 17.82 -23.62 5.18
CA LYS A 18 17.56 -24.70 4.22
C LYS A 18 16.13 -25.26 4.32
N THR A 19 15.20 -24.51 4.92
CA THR A 19 13.80 -24.94 5.00
C THR A 19 12.91 -23.89 4.33
N ALA A 20 11.89 -24.35 3.63
CA ALA A 20 10.85 -23.49 3.05
C ALA A 20 10.22 -22.56 4.10
N GLU A 21 10.16 -22.98 5.37
CA GLU A 21 9.71 -22.17 6.51
C GLU A 21 10.68 -21.02 6.84
N GLY A 22 11.99 -21.24 6.74
CA GLY A 22 13.00 -20.22 6.97
C GLY A 22 13.03 -19.17 5.85
N GLU A 23 12.79 -19.57 4.61
CA GLU A 23 12.65 -18.65 3.48
C GLU A 23 11.35 -17.87 3.56
N ALA A 24 10.24 -18.51 3.94
CA ALA A 24 8.97 -17.86 4.17
C ALA A 24 9.03 -16.85 5.33
N LEU A 25 9.74 -17.17 6.42
CA LEU A 25 9.95 -16.26 7.54
C LEU A 25 10.82 -15.06 7.14
N LEU A 26 11.91 -15.29 6.39
CA LEU A 26 12.75 -14.20 5.87
C LEU A 26 11.99 -13.31 4.88
N PHE A 27 11.12 -13.91 4.07
CA PHE A 27 10.27 -13.17 3.14
C PHE A 27 9.22 -12.34 3.90
N ALA A 28 8.56 -12.92 4.91
CA ALA A 28 7.62 -12.22 5.78
C ALA A 28 8.29 -11.07 6.54
N LEU A 29 9.47 -11.28 7.12
CA LEU A 29 10.26 -10.23 7.79
C LEU A 29 10.74 -9.11 6.84
N ALA A 30 10.86 -9.41 5.54
CA ALA A 30 11.21 -8.41 4.52
C ALA A 30 9.98 -7.66 4.02
N GLU A 31 8.78 -8.21 4.15
CA GLU A 31 7.52 -7.58 3.74
C GLU A 31 6.95 -6.60 4.77
N ASP A 32 7.10 -6.89 6.08
CA ASP A 32 6.51 -6.09 7.16
C ASP A 32 7.34 -4.82 7.50
N ARG A 33 7.59 -3.98 6.50
CA ARG A 33 8.26 -2.69 6.73
C ARG A 33 7.32 -1.51 6.93
N VAL A 34 6.03 -1.71 6.70
CA VAL A 34 5.00 -0.70 6.94
C VAL A 34 4.14 -1.18 8.10
N ALA A 35 4.16 -0.45 9.21
CA ALA A 35 3.33 -0.74 10.37
C ALA A 35 1.92 -0.16 10.16
N ILE A 36 0.92 -0.88 10.66
CA ILE A 36 -0.49 -0.47 10.66
C ILE A 36 -1.00 -0.66 12.08
N GLU A 37 -1.25 0.43 12.78
CA GLU A 37 -1.64 0.44 14.19
C GLU A 37 -2.82 1.38 14.42
N GLY A 38 -3.42 1.35 15.62
CA GLY A 38 -4.45 2.30 16.03
C GLY A 38 -5.67 2.35 15.10
N VAL A 39 -6.09 1.19 14.56
CA VAL A 39 -7.23 1.09 13.64
C VAL A 39 -8.52 1.44 14.35
N GLU A 40 -9.25 2.40 13.80
CA GLU A 40 -10.55 2.86 14.30
C GLU A 40 -11.57 3.04 13.16
N PRO A 41 -12.85 2.68 13.42
CA PRO A 41 -13.36 2.06 14.61
C PRO A 41 -13.09 0.56 14.66
N GLU A 42 -12.73 0.06 15.84
CA GLU A 42 -12.60 -1.36 16.12
C GLU A 42 -13.14 -1.62 17.53
N ILE A 43 -13.92 -2.69 17.71
CA ILE A 43 -14.52 -3.02 18.99
C ILE A 43 -13.88 -4.30 19.51
N ASP A 44 -13.20 -4.22 20.66
CA ASP A 44 -12.55 -5.34 21.33
C ASP A 44 -11.65 -6.16 20.37
N GLY A 45 -10.70 -5.48 19.70
CA GLY A 45 -9.78 -6.12 18.76
C GLY A 45 -10.47 -6.79 17.57
N GLY A 46 -11.57 -6.22 17.08
CA GLY A 46 -12.35 -6.78 15.96
C GLY A 46 -13.24 -7.96 16.34
N ARG A 47 -13.44 -8.20 17.66
CA ARG A 47 -14.29 -9.30 18.14
C ARG A 47 -15.78 -9.03 17.92
N PHE A 48 -16.21 -7.77 18.04
CA PHE A 48 -17.61 -7.38 17.86
C PHE A 48 -17.80 -6.52 16.62
N ALA A 49 -18.95 -6.68 15.97
CA ALA A 49 -19.27 -5.92 14.78
C ALA A 49 -19.63 -4.46 15.09
N ILE A 50 -19.08 -3.56 14.30
CA ILE A 50 -19.48 -2.16 14.26
C ILE A 50 -20.84 -2.09 13.57
N LYS A 51 -21.82 -1.42 14.17
CA LYS A 51 -23.14 -1.20 13.57
C LYS A 51 -23.19 0.11 12.81
N ARG A 52 -23.69 0.09 11.58
CA ARG A 52 -23.96 1.26 10.75
C ARG A 52 -25.27 1.06 9.99
N ALA A 53 -26.02 2.13 9.78
CA ALA A 53 -27.14 2.09 8.89
C ALA A 53 -26.65 2.01 7.43
N THR A 54 -27.43 1.36 6.56
CA THR A 54 -27.12 1.35 5.11
C THR A 54 -27.09 2.76 4.57
N GLY A 55 -26.09 3.07 3.74
CA GLY A 55 -25.82 4.41 3.21
C GLY A 55 -25.16 5.39 4.21
N GLU A 56 -25.05 5.04 5.50
CA GLU A 56 -24.33 5.85 6.47
C GLU A 56 -22.81 5.76 6.24
N PRO A 57 -22.09 6.89 6.20
CA PRO A 57 -20.66 6.87 6.02
C PRO A 57 -19.95 6.24 7.26
N LEU A 58 -19.00 5.36 6.98
CA LEU A 58 -18.05 4.82 7.95
C LEU A 58 -16.67 5.38 7.64
N THR A 59 -16.17 6.25 8.50
CA THR A 59 -14.79 6.70 8.42
C THR A 59 -13.91 5.73 9.19
N VAL A 60 -12.93 5.16 8.50
CA VAL A 60 -11.89 4.32 9.07
C VAL A 60 -10.60 5.11 9.10
N SER A 61 -9.89 5.06 10.21
CA SER A 61 -8.60 5.69 10.37
C SER A 61 -7.59 4.72 10.99
N ALA A 62 -6.32 4.93 10.72
CA ALA A 62 -5.22 4.13 11.26
C ALA A 62 -3.93 4.95 11.32
N ASP A 63 -3.02 4.57 12.19
CA ASP A 63 -1.65 5.08 12.19
C ASP A 63 -0.81 4.16 11.29
N ILE A 64 -0.31 4.72 10.18
CA ILE A 64 0.41 3.97 9.16
C ILE A 64 1.74 4.64 8.92
N PHE A 65 2.84 3.93 9.17
CA PHE A 65 4.19 4.45 9.08
C PHE A 65 5.20 3.38 8.67
N CYS A 66 6.38 3.79 8.21
CA CYS A 66 7.48 2.89 7.90
C CYS A 66 8.80 3.45 8.43
N ASP A 67 9.81 2.58 8.50
CA ASP A 67 11.18 3.00 8.75
C ASP A 67 11.75 3.75 7.53
N GLY A 68 12.54 4.81 7.79
CA GLY A 68 13.20 5.59 6.74
C GLY A 68 12.38 6.74 6.18
N HIS A 69 12.69 7.14 4.94
CA HIS A 69 12.11 8.33 4.29
C HIS A 69 11.25 7.99 3.07
N ASP A 70 10.96 6.72 2.85
CA ASP A 70 10.12 6.30 1.73
C ASP A 70 8.68 6.79 1.90
N LYS A 71 8.08 7.16 0.81
CA LYS A 71 6.65 7.42 0.77
C LYS A 71 5.90 6.09 0.89
N ILE A 72 4.83 6.14 1.64
CA ILE A 72 3.91 5.01 1.80
C ILE A 72 2.54 5.39 1.28
N ASP A 73 1.75 4.37 1.01
CA ASP A 73 0.36 4.53 0.64
C ASP A 73 -0.44 3.35 1.21
N ALA A 74 -1.74 3.52 1.38
CA ALA A 74 -2.59 2.53 2.01
C ALA A 74 -3.98 2.47 1.39
N ALA A 75 -4.62 1.32 1.54
CA ALA A 75 -6.00 1.14 1.12
C ALA A 75 -6.79 0.30 2.13
N LEU A 76 -8.04 0.67 2.30
CA LEU A 76 -9.05 -0.15 2.92
C LEU A 76 -9.53 -1.17 1.88
N ILE A 77 -9.48 -2.44 2.23
CA ILE A 77 -10.17 -3.50 1.50
C ILE A 77 -11.43 -3.88 2.29
N TYR A 78 -12.58 -3.86 1.66
CA TYR A 78 -13.86 -4.07 2.34
C TYR A 78 -14.89 -4.73 1.44
N GLY A 79 -15.79 -5.49 2.02
CA GLY A 79 -16.84 -6.17 1.28
C GLY A 79 -17.72 -7.06 2.13
N PRO A 80 -18.73 -7.71 1.53
CA PRO A 80 -19.57 -8.69 2.19
C PRO A 80 -18.75 -9.82 2.83
N ALA A 81 -19.11 -10.19 4.06
CA ALA A 81 -18.36 -11.18 4.84
C ALA A 81 -18.35 -12.59 4.25
N ASN A 82 -19.30 -12.90 3.36
CA ASN A 82 -19.42 -14.17 2.66
C ASN A 82 -18.63 -14.24 1.34
N LEU A 83 -18.01 -13.13 0.90
CA LEU A 83 -17.16 -13.11 -0.28
C LEU A 83 -15.70 -13.31 0.09
N ASP A 84 -14.96 -13.92 -0.84
CA ASP A 84 -13.50 -13.99 -0.75
C ASP A 84 -12.89 -12.58 -0.73
N PRO A 85 -11.94 -12.28 0.18
CA PRO A 85 -11.29 -10.97 0.26
C PRO A 85 -10.65 -10.47 -1.03
N SER A 86 -10.29 -11.36 -1.96
CA SER A 86 -9.77 -10.99 -3.27
C SER A 86 -10.81 -10.28 -4.16
N LYS A 87 -12.10 -10.39 -3.82
CA LYS A 87 -13.23 -9.77 -4.51
C LYS A 87 -13.78 -8.54 -3.80
N TRP A 88 -13.17 -8.15 -2.70
CA TRP A 88 -13.57 -6.97 -1.96
C TRP A 88 -13.22 -5.70 -2.72
N SER A 89 -13.96 -4.65 -2.46
CA SER A 89 -13.68 -3.31 -2.96
C SER A 89 -12.45 -2.72 -2.26
N GLU A 90 -11.81 -1.78 -2.92
CA GLU A 90 -10.66 -1.06 -2.41
C GLU A 90 -10.96 0.45 -2.41
N ALA A 91 -10.62 1.13 -1.30
CA ALA A 91 -10.68 2.58 -1.16
C ALA A 91 -9.36 3.09 -0.59
N ARG A 92 -8.77 4.12 -1.22
CA ARG A 92 -7.49 4.71 -0.79
C ARG A 92 -7.65 5.51 0.48
N PHE A 93 -6.67 5.39 1.36
CA PHE A 93 -6.54 6.27 2.52
C PHE A 93 -6.00 7.64 2.09
N GLU A 94 -6.43 8.67 2.81
CA GLU A 94 -5.88 10.01 2.72
C GLU A 94 -5.03 10.28 3.98
N PHE A 95 -3.85 10.86 3.79
CA PHE A 95 -2.98 11.28 4.88
C PHE A 95 -3.59 12.49 5.59
N VAL A 96 -3.68 12.44 6.92
CA VAL A 96 -4.24 13.53 7.74
C VAL A 96 -3.13 14.31 8.42
N THR A 97 -2.41 13.68 9.34
CA THR A 97 -1.29 14.28 10.10
C THR A 97 -0.58 13.22 10.93
N ASN A 98 0.72 13.37 11.18
CA ASN A 98 1.47 12.55 12.14
C ASN A 98 1.18 11.05 12.03
N ASP A 99 1.40 10.48 10.87
CA ASP A 99 1.16 9.07 10.55
C ASP A 99 -0.32 8.64 10.56
N ARG A 100 -1.26 9.54 10.89
CA ARG A 100 -2.68 9.26 10.85
C ARG A 100 -3.23 9.38 9.45
N TRP A 101 -3.91 8.32 9.00
CA TRP A 101 -4.55 8.19 7.71
C TRP A 101 -6.04 7.92 7.91
N GLN A 102 -6.87 8.33 6.97
CA GLN A 102 -8.31 8.08 7.00
C GLN A 102 -8.88 7.78 5.63
N VAL A 103 -9.99 7.05 5.62
CA VAL A 103 -10.82 6.79 4.44
C VAL A 103 -12.28 6.68 4.87
N THR A 104 -13.20 7.13 4.02
CA THR A 104 -14.64 7.01 4.28
C THR A 104 -15.28 6.13 3.22
N VAL A 105 -16.04 5.14 3.65
CA VAL A 105 -16.80 4.22 2.81
C VAL A 105 -18.24 4.13 3.27
N SER A 106 -19.13 3.60 2.45
CA SER A 106 -20.52 3.27 2.82
C SER A 106 -20.87 1.86 2.38
N PHE A 107 -21.89 1.29 3.00
CA PHE A 107 -22.43 -0.03 2.67
C PHE A 107 -23.87 0.15 2.20
N ASP A 108 -24.18 -0.26 0.97
CA ASP A 108 -25.47 0.04 0.34
C ASP A 108 -26.56 -0.97 0.71
N GLU A 109 -26.19 -2.18 1.12
CA GLU A 109 -27.11 -3.25 1.45
C GLU A 109 -27.03 -3.66 2.93
N PRO A 110 -28.14 -4.08 3.55
CA PRO A 110 -28.10 -4.65 4.90
C PRO A 110 -27.37 -5.99 4.91
N GLY A 111 -26.57 -6.23 5.96
CA GLY A 111 -25.92 -7.52 6.13
C GLY A 111 -24.55 -7.44 6.78
N PRO A 112 -23.86 -8.58 6.87
CA PRO A 112 -22.52 -8.65 7.43
C PRO A 112 -21.48 -8.27 6.39
N TYR A 113 -20.61 -7.34 6.79
CA TYR A 113 -19.44 -6.90 6.05
C TYR A 113 -18.17 -7.08 6.88
N ARG A 114 -17.05 -6.99 6.22
CA ARG A 114 -15.73 -6.92 6.87
C ARG A 114 -14.86 -5.93 6.14
N TYR A 115 -13.89 -5.37 6.85
CA TYR A 115 -12.80 -4.62 6.25
C TYR A 115 -11.45 -5.00 6.85
N SER A 116 -10.40 -4.73 6.12
CA SER A 116 -9.01 -4.80 6.56
C SER A 116 -8.22 -3.70 5.87
N ILE A 117 -6.98 -3.48 6.30
CA ILE A 117 -6.11 -2.44 5.76
C ILE A 117 -4.91 -3.11 5.12
N ILE A 118 -4.52 -2.60 3.96
CA ILE A 118 -3.26 -2.90 3.30
C ILE A 118 -2.47 -1.62 3.15
N ALA A 119 -1.16 -1.70 3.37
CA ALA A 119 -0.27 -0.56 3.18
C ALA A 119 1.01 -1.04 2.47
N TRP A 120 1.68 -0.15 1.75
CA TRP A 120 2.87 -0.47 0.96
C TRP A 120 3.78 0.72 0.81
N ARG A 121 5.03 0.46 0.42
CA ARG A 121 5.95 1.50 -0.02
C ARG A 121 5.58 1.94 -1.44
N ASP A 122 5.35 3.23 -1.61
CA ASP A 122 5.09 3.85 -2.91
C ASP A 122 6.41 4.28 -3.55
N LEU A 123 6.94 3.41 -4.39
CA LEU A 123 8.20 3.65 -5.08
C LEU A 123 8.15 4.85 -6.02
N TYR A 124 6.98 5.09 -6.65
CA TYR A 124 6.84 6.22 -7.56
C TYR A 124 6.79 7.54 -6.81
N ALA A 125 6.00 7.63 -5.74
CA ALA A 125 5.93 8.84 -4.93
C ALA A 125 7.29 9.15 -4.27
N THR A 126 8.02 8.12 -3.82
CA THR A 126 9.38 8.26 -3.29
C THR A 126 10.32 8.81 -4.36
N TRP A 127 10.37 8.17 -5.54
CA TRP A 127 11.18 8.65 -6.66
C TRP A 127 10.83 10.09 -7.06
N ARG A 128 9.54 10.41 -7.14
CA ARG A 128 9.04 11.73 -7.53
C ARG A 128 9.53 12.84 -6.60
N ASP A 129 9.47 12.60 -5.29
CA ASP A 129 9.94 13.53 -4.27
C ASP A 129 11.47 13.71 -4.32
N GLU A 130 12.20 12.62 -4.43
CA GLU A 130 13.68 12.63 -4.52
C GLU A 130 14.17 13.28 -5.82
N ALA A 131 13.58 12.94 -6.95
CA ALA A 131 13.94 13.52 -8.25
C ALA A 131 13.69 15.04 -8.27
N LYS A 132 12.58 15.49 -7.62
CA LYS A 132 12.30 16.91 -7.46
C LYS A 132 13.38 17.61 -6.63
N LYS A 133 13.72 17.07 -5.46
CA LYS A 133 14.79 17.62 -4.60
C LYS A 133 16.14 17.67 -5.30
N LYS A 134 16.50 16.61 -6.03
CA LYS A 134 17.75 16.57 -6.82
C LYS A 134 17.75 17.59 -7.96
N ARG A 135 16.62 17.75 -8.63
CA ARG A 135 16.49 18.77 -9.69
C ARG A 135 16.61 20.18 -9.13
N ASP A 136 15.91 20.51 -8.05
CA ASP A 136 15.94 21.82 -7.41
C ASP A 136 17.37 22.16 -6.92
N ALA A 137 18.16 21.15 -6.55
CA ALA A 137 19.56 21.26 -6.19
C ALA A 137 20.55 21.25 -7.40
N GLY A 138 20.06 21.13 -8.64
CA GLY A 138 20.89 21.00 -9.84
C GLY A 138 21.70 19.70 -9.91
N LYS A 139 21.23 18.63 -9.24
CA LYS A 139 21.91 17.33 -9.09
C LYS A 139 21.14 16.17 -9.73
N LEU A 140 20.12 16.44 -10.52
CA LEU A 140 19.42 15.38 -11.24
C LEU A 140 20.36 14.79 -12.29
N THR A 141 20.47 13.48 -12.32
CA THR A 141 21.34 12.74 -13.25
C THR A 141 20.56 11.75 -14.11
N ASP A 142 21.21 11.10 -15.06
CA ASP A 142 20.62 10.04 -15.88
C ASP A 142 20.19 8.84 -15.04
N LEU A 143 20.77 8.63 -13.86
CA LEU A 143 20.44 7.49 -13.00
C LEU A 143 18.97 7.56 -12.55
N GLU A 144 18.52 8.71 -12.05
CA GLU A 144 17.12 8.90 -11.64
C GLU A 144 16.15 8.70 -12.80
N LEU A 145 16.55 9.09 -14.01
CA LEU A 145 15.72 8.91 -15.21
C LEU A 145 15.69 7.44 -15.68
N ILE A 146 16.76 6.69 -15.46
CA ILE A 146 16.79 5.24 -15.68
C ILE A 146 15.87 4.56 -14.69
N GLU A 147 15.94 4.92 -13.41
CA GLU A 147 15.04 4.43 -12.36
C GLU A 147 13.57 4.70 -12.69
N ALA A 148 13.24 5.90 -13.18
CA ALA A 148 11.90 6.23 -13.63
C ALA A 148 11.36 5.26 -14.68
N ARG A 149 12.17 4.96 -15.72
CA ARG A 149 11.79 4.01 -16.76
C ARG A 149 11.61 2.59 -16.21
N GLU A 150 12.46 2.18 -15.28
CA GLU A 150 12.33 0.88 -14.63
C GLU A 150 11.06 0.77 -13.76
N LEU A 151 10.64 1.87 -13.09
CA LEU A 151 9.36 1.91 -12.38
C LEU A 151 8.18 1.70 -13.33
N VAL A 152 8.17 2.37 -14.48
CA VAL A 152 7.12 2.19 -15.49
C VAL A 152 7.11 0.76 -16.06
N LYS A 153 8.28 0.16 -16.35
CA LYS A 153 8.41 -1.24 -16.79
C LYS A 153 7.86 -2.21 -15.75
N LYS A 154 8.23 -2.02 -14.46
CA LYS A 154 7.72 -2.84 -13.36
C LYS A 154 6.21 -2.70 -13.20
N ALA A 155 5.65 -1.50 -13.33
CA ALA A 155 4.21 -1.28 -13.31
C ALA A 155 3.50 -2.04 -14.44
N GLY A 156 4.01 -1.97 -15.66
CA GLY A 156 3.50 -2.74 -16.81
C GLY A 156 3.57 -4.25 -16.58
N ALA A 157 4.65 -4.75 -15.99
CA ALA A 157 4.81 -6.18 -15.70
C ALA A 157 3.93 -6.68 -14.54
N SER A 158 3.50 -5.80 -13.62
CA SER A 158 2.69 -6.15 -12.45
C SER A 158 1.28 -6.61 -12.80
N GLY A 159 0.76 -6.23 -13.96
CA GLY A 159 -0.61 -6.51 -14.40
C GLY A 159 -1.70 -5.79 -13.59
N ARG A 160 -1.34 -4.85 -12.70
CA ARG A 160 -2.30 -4.06 -11.93
C ARG A 160 -2.97 -3.00 -12.81
N GLY A 161 -4.13 -2.52 -12.34
CA GLY A 161 -4.93 -1.56 -13.09
C GLY A 161 -5.79 -2.19 -14.17
N ALA A 162 -6.57 -1.37 -14.85
CA ALA A 162 -7.42 -1.80 -15.95
C ALA A 162 -6.60 -2.09 -17.23
N LYS A 163 -7.22 -2.77 -18.21
CA LYS A 163 -6.56 -3.00 -19.52
C LYS A 163 -6.15 -1.71 -20.22
N GLY A 164 -6.88 -0.60 -19.94
CA GLY A 164 -6.54 0.73 -20.44
C GLY A 164 -5.23 1.25 -19.87
N ASP A 165 -5.03 1.06 -18.56
CA ASP A 165 -3.84 1.51 -17.84
C ASP A 165 -2.59 0.77 -18.35
N GLN A 166 -2.70 -0.52 -18.62
CA GLN A 166 -1.58 -1.30 -19.18
C GLN A 166 -1.14 -0.78 -20.56
N ARG A 167 -2.10 -0.36 -21.42
CA ARG A 167 -1.80 0.28 -22.70
C ARG A 167 -1.18 1.67 -22.52
N ALA A 168 -1.66 2.43 -21.52
CA ALA A 168 -1.13 3.75 -21.19
C ALA A 168 0.32 3.65 -20.68
N LEU A 169 0.64 2.67 -19.81
CA LEU A 169 2.00 2.39 -19.35
C LEU A 169 2.95 2.05 -20.49
N ALA A 170 2.52 1.23 -21.45
CA ALA A 170 3.34 0.92 -22.62
C ALA A 170 3.64 2.16 -23.46
N LYS A 171 2.63 3.02 -23.71
CA LYS A 171 2.81 4.30 -24.42
C LYS A 171 3.70 5.27 -23.65
N LEU A 172 3.56 5.32 -22.32
CA LEU A 172 4.41 6.14 -21.46
C LEU A 172 5.88 5.72 -21.58
N LEU A 173 6.15 4.41 -21.54
CA LEU A 173 7.49 3.89 -21.70
C LEU A 173 8.10 4.27 -23.06
N GLU A 174 7.35 4.12 -24.15
CA GLU A 174 7.79 4.54 -25.48
C GLU A 174 8.12 6.05 -25.55
N ARG A 175 7.31 6.89 -24.90
CA ARG A 175 7.56 8.34 -24.83
C ARG A 175 8.85 8.64 -24.06
N LEU A 176 9.06 8.00 -22.91
CA LEU A 176 10.29 8.13 -22.10
C LEU A 176 11.52 7.70 -22.88
N GLU A 177 11.45 6.56 -23.59
CA GLU A 177 12.56 6.05 -24.42
C GLU A 177 12.89 7.00 -25.59
N LYS A 178 11.87 7.63 -26.20
CA LYS A 178 12.08 8.67 -27.24
C LYS A 178 12.80 9.91 -26.71
N HIS A 179 12.46 10.37 -25.51
CA HIS A 179 13.17 11.48 -24.84
C HIS A 179 14.61 11.07 -24.49
N ALA A 180 14.77 9.84 -23.96
CA ALA A 180 16.10 9.31 -23.61
C ALA A 180 17.03 9.20 -24.84
N ALA A 181 16.53 8.71 -25.97
CA ALA A 181 17.29 8.61 -27.20
C ALA A 181 17.77 9.97 -27.77
N LYS A 182 17.11 11.07 -27.40
CA LYS A 182 17.47 12.43 -27.75
C LYS A 182 18.34 13.14 -26.72
N GLY A 183 18.67 12.46 -25.60
CA GLY A 183 19.34 13.08 -24.46
C GLY A 183 18.48 14.15 -23.73
N ASP A 184 17.16 14.11 -23.93
CA ASP A 184 16.23 15.09 -23.35
C ASP A 184 15.85 14.68 -21.91
N GLN A 185 16.72 15.04 -20.96
CA GLN A 185 16.51 14.79 -19.53
C GLN A 185 15.29 15.58 -19.01
N ASP A 186 15.14 16.82 -19.43
CA ASP A 186 14.03 17.68 -18.99
C ASP A 186 12.68 17.13 -19.43
N GLY A 187 12.57 16.68 -20.68
CA GLY A 187 11.36 16.06 -21.18
C GLY A 187 10.98 14.79 -20.42
N GLN A 188 11.94 13.94 -20.07
CA GLN A 188 11.69 12.74 -19.25
C GLN A 188 11.19 13.14 -17.86
N TYR A 189 11.87 14.09 -17.21
CA TYR A 189 11.50 14.55 -15.88
C TYR A 189 10.09 15.16 -15.87
N GLN A 190 9.79 16.11 -16.75
CA GLN A 190 8.48 16.76 -16.83
C GLN A 190 7.35 15.75 -17.10
N LEU A 191 7.61 14.79 -17.98
CA LEU A 191 6.64 13.74 -18.28
C LEU A 191 6.32 12.92 -17.03
N MET A 192 7.34 12.50 -16.27
CA MET A 192 7.16 11.73 -15.03
C MET A 192 6.55 12.53 -13.88
N GLN A 193 6.63 13.86 -13.90
CA GLN A 193 6.00 14.74 -12.91
C GLN A 193 4.55 15.12 -13.27
N SER A 194 4.08 14.75 -14.46
CA SER A 194 2.75 15.14 -14.93
C SER A 194 1.64 14.45 -14.13
N GLU A 195 0.50 15.13 -14.01
CA GLU A 195 -0.69 14.61 -13.32
C GLU A 195 -1.21 13.33 -13.96
N GLU A 196 -1.21 13.26 -15.32
CA GLU A 196 -1.58 12.04 -16.07
C GLU A 196 -0.79 10.82 -15.62
N VAL A 197 0.54 10.99 -15.49
CA VAL A 197 1.43 9.88 -15.08
C VAL A 197 1.27 9.56 -13.60
N THR A 198 1.02 10.56 -12.77
CA THR A 198 0.74 10.36 -11.35
C THR A 198 -0.48 9.47 -11.16
N GLN A 199 -1.62 9.84 -11.74
CA GLN A 199 -2.86 9.06 -11.65
C GLN A 199 -2.71 7.65 -12.23
N LEU A 200 -1.97 7.51 -13.33
CA LEU A 200 -1.71 6.22 -13.95
C LEU A 200 -0.88 5.30 -13.02
N LEU A 201 0.18 5.81 -12.42
CA LEU A 201 1.04 5.02 -11.53
C LEU A 201 0.43 4.78 -10.15
N GLU A 202 -0.45 5.64 -9.67
CA GLU A 202 -1.30 5.39 -8.50
C GLU A 202 -2.28 4.22 -8.77
N ALA A 203 -2.90 4.17 -9.94
CA ALA A 203 -3.83 3.11 -10.31
C ALA A 203 -3.13 1.76 -10.57
N ALA A 204 -2.03 1.77 -11.32
CA ALA A 204 -1.37 0.58 -11.86
C ALA A 204 0.05 0.34 -11.33
N GLY A 205 0.56 1.18 -10.43
CA GLY A 205 1.91 1.09 -9.88
C GLY A 205 2.17 -0.18 -9.06
N VAL A 206 3.43 -0.47 -8.86
CA VAL A 206 3.89 -1.61 -8.07
C VAL A 206 3.74 -1.30 -6.58
N ARG A 207 3.11 -2.20 -5.86
CA ARG A 207 3.04 -2.18 -4.40
C ARG A 207 4.13 -3.08 -3.84
N THR A 208 5.15 -2.48 -3.26
CA THR A 208 6.28 -3.20 -2.64
C THR A 208 6.16 -3.20 -1.13
N ASN A 209 6.70 -4.22 -0.48
CA ASN A 209 6.62 -4.36 0.98
C ASN A 209 5.16 -4.23 1.48
N LEU A 210 4.26 -5.01 0.88
CA LEU A 210 2.84 -4.99 1.17
C LEU A 210 2.60 -5.56 2.57
N SER A 211 2.24 -4.70 3.51
CA SER A 211 1.80 -5.08 4.84
C SER A 211 0.28 -5.17 4.89
N ARG A 212 -0.23 -6.06 5.74
CA ARG A 212 -1.66 -6.24 5.98
C ARG A 212 -1.95 -6.12 7.47
N TYR A 213 -3.02 -5.43 7.80
CA TYR A 213 -3.54 -5.43 9.16
C TYR A 213 -3.91 -6.87 9.58
N PRO A 214 -3.46 -7.35 10.76
CA PRO A 214 -3.73 -8.71 11.21
C PRO A 214 -5.22 -8.94 11.44
N GLY A 215 -5.85 -9.68 10.57
CA GLY A 215 -7.27 -9.97 10.66
C GLY A 215 -8.16 -9.03 9.83
N SER A 216 -9.43 -9.01 10.18
CA SER A 216 -10.44 -8.14 9.56
C SER A 216 -11.51 -7.76 10.55
N VAL A 217 -11.92 -6.50 10.52
CA VAL A 217 -12.92 -5.92 11.43
C VAL A 217 -14.32 -6.17 10.89
N PRO A 218 -15.23 -6.75 11.68
CA PRO A 218 -16.60 -6.99 11.25
C PRO A 218 -17.45 -5.71 11.32
N VAL A 219 -18.32 -5.54 10.34
CA VAL A 219 -19.31 -4.47 10.27
C VAL A 219 -20.68 -5.05 10.00
N TRP A 220 -21.68 -4.56 10.68
CA TRP A 220 -23.07 -4.93 10.44
C TRP A 220 -23.81 -3.75 9.82
N GLY A 221 -24.17 -3.87 8.54
CA GLY A 221 -25.07 -2.94 7.86
C GLY A 221 -26.51 -3.20 8.29
N ASP A 222 -27.11 -2.24 8.98
CA ASP A 222 -28.49 -2.34 9.41
C ASP A 222 -29.41 -1.55 8.48
N ARG A 223 -30.71 -1.85 8.50
CA ARG A 223 -31.69 -1.11 7.68
C ARG A 223 -31.72 0.35 8.12
N GLY A 224 -31.80 1.28 7.17
CA GLY A 224 -31.72 2.73 7.41
C GLY A 224 -32.73 3.32 8.40
N ARG A 225 -33.76 2.57 8.79
CA ARG A 225 -34.74 2.96 9.82
C ARG A 225 -34.43 2.40 11.21
N ALA A 226 -33.47 1.50 11.37
CA ALA A 226 -33.17 0.87 12.65
C ALA A 226 -32.73 1.84 13.76
N PRO A 227 -31.96 2.92 13.48
CA PRO A 227 -31.60 3.92 14.48
C PRO A 227 -32.77 4.75 15.02
N PHE A 228 -33.90 4.77 14.32
CA PHE A 228 -35.06 5.59 14.63
C PHE A 228 -36.23 4.79 15.26
N SER A 229 -36.07 3.49 15.49
CA SER A 229 -37.08 2.70 16.18
C SER A 229 -36.99 2.95 17.70
N ALA A 230 -37.87 3.79 18.21
CA ALA A 230 -38.12 3.90 19.64
C ALA A 230 -39.09 2.79 20.08
N TRP A 231 -38.63 1.92 20.97
CA TRP A 231 -39.50 0.98 21.68
C TRP A 231 -40.13 1.74 22.85
N SER A 232 -41.43 2.00 22.83
CA SER A 232 -42.14 2.44 24.01
C SER A 232 -42.84 1.20 24.65
N GLU A 233 -42.31 0.75 25.78
CA GLU A 233 -43.05 -0.17 26.64
C GLU A 233 -44.07 0.66 27.43
N SER A 234 -45.35 0.46 27.18
CA SER A 234 -46.43 0.90 28.08
C SER A 234 -46.80 -0.26 28.99
N PHE A 235 -46.47 -0.14 30.26
CA PHE A 235 -46.97 -1.03 31.29
C PHE A 235 -48.44 -0.68 31.56
N PRO A 236 -49.36 -1.67 31.72
CA PRO A 236 -50.75 -1.43 32.12
C PRO A 236 -50.87 -0.93 33.54
#